data_01a481b89428844404501a15b66dd80a
#
_entry.id   01a481b89428844404501a15b66dd80a
#
_cell.length_a   1.000
_cell.length_b   1.000
_cell.length_c   1.000
_cell.angle_alpha   90.00
_cell.angle_beta   90.00
_cell.angle_gamma   90.00
#
_symmetry.space_group_name_H-M   'P 1'
#
loop_
_entity.id
_entity.type
_entity.pdbx_description
1 polymer ?
#
loop_
_entity_poly.entity_id
_entity_poly.type
_entity_poly.pdbx_seq_one_letter_code
_entity_poly.pdbx_strand_id
1 'polypeptide(L)' 'MTTTIKPRYITLPEWAATMFSKVPHQNTLLKWVHEGRIQPQPKKVGRAWQVKPTAEYVSD' A
#
# COMPACT_ATOMS: atom_id res chain seq x y z
N MET A 1 25.33 -10.74 -14.27
CA MET A 1 24.49 -9.58 -14.36
C MET A 1 23.35 -9.64 -13.34
N THR A 2 23.21 -8.62 -12.61
CA THR A 2 22.19 -8.60 -11.58
C THR A 2 21.03 -7.78 -12.03
N THR A 3 19.88 -8.39 -11.98
CA THR A 3 18.67 -7.67 -12.28
C THR A 3 18.02 -7.28 -10.97
N THR A 4 17.88 -6.01 -10.75
CA THR A 4 17.15 -5.55 -9.59
C THR A 4 15.69 -5.70 -9.90
N ILE A 5 15.06 -6.65 -9.24
CA ILE A 5 13.65 -6.86 -9.42
C ILE A 5 12.92 -6.09 -8.31
N LYS A 6 12.23 -5.06 -8.71
CA LYS A 6 11.39 -4.35 -7.78
C LYS A 6 10.11 -5.15 -7.56
N PRO A 7 9.68 -5.31 -6.32
CA PRO A 7 8.40 -5.97 -6.09
C PRO A 7 7.29 -5.22 -6.82
N ARG A 8 6.41 -5.97 -7.44
CA ARG A 8 5.25 -5.35 -8.08
C ARG A 8 4.29 -4.81 -7.04
N TYR A 9 4.32 -5.41 -5.87
CA TYR A 9 3.43 -5.03 -4.77
C TYR A 9 4.23 -5.00 -3.49
N ILE A 10 3.82 -4.14 -2.60
CA ILE A 10 4.42 -4.05 -1.27
C ILE A 10 3.28 -4.12 -0.26
N THR A 11 3.63 -4.32 1.01
CA THR A 11 2.61 -4.37 2.04
C THR A 11 2.08 -2.97 2.34
N LEU A 12 0.91 -2.92 2.98
CA LEU A 12 0.32 -1.63 3.35
C LEU A 12 1.26 -0.78 4.21
N PRO A 13 1.86 -1.32 5.27
CA PRO A 13 2.79 -0.51 6.07
C PRO A 13 3.98 -0.01 5.26
N GLU A 14 4.50 -0.82 4.35
CA GLU A 14 5.61 -0.40 3.51
C GLU A 14 5.19 0.75 2.59
N TRP A 15 4.00 0.63 2.00
CA TRP A 15 3.48 1.69 1.17
C TRP A 15 3.30 2.98 1.98
N ALA A 16 2.73 2.86 3.16
CA ALA A 16 2.51 4.03 4.00
C ALA A 16 3.82 4.69 4.38
N ALA A 17 4.86 3.90 4.59
CA ALA A 17 6.18 4.46 4.94
C ALA A 17 6.76 5.29 3.80
N THR A 18 6.37 5.00 2.56
CA THR A 18 6.85 5.80 1.42
C THR A 18 6.02 7.06 1.21
N MET A 19 4.79 7.07 1.70
CA MET A 19 3.88 8.20 1.48
C MET A 19 3.84 9.17 2.65
N PHE A 20 4.07 8.67 3.85
CA PHE A 20 3.91 9.47 5.06
C PHE A 20 5.16 9.37 5.90
N SER A 21 5.49 10.46 6.59
CA SER A 21 6.62 10.46 7.49
C SER A 21 6.35 9.59 8.73
N LYS A 22 5.08 9.41 9.05
CA LYS A 22 4.67 8.58 10.17
C LYS A 22 3.66 7.57 9.67
N VAL A 23 3.93 6.30 9.88
CA VAL A 23 3.05 5.23 9.41
C VAL A 23 1.82 5.15 10.30
N PRO A 24 0.61 5.25 9.71
CA PRO A 24 -0.60 5.11 10.49
C PRO A 24 -0.77 3.68 11.03
N HIS A 25 -1.62 3.55 12.02
CA HIS A 25 -1.95 2.24 12.54
C HIS A 25 -2.57 1.37 11.45
N GLN A 26 -2.36 0.05 11.56
CA GLN A 26 -2.87 -0.87 10.55
C GLN A 26 -4.38 -0.76 10.37
N ASN A 27 -5.11 -0.53 11.44
CA ASN A 27 -6.56 -0.37 11.34
C ASN A 27 -6.93 0.81 10.45
N THR A 28 -6.17 1.88 10.53
CA THR A 28 -6.39 3.05 9.67
C THR A 28 -6.14 2.70 8.20
N LEU A 29 -5.07 1.96 7.95
CA LEU A 29 -4.74 1.55 6.60
C LEU A 29 -5.83 0.67 6.01
N LEU A 30 -6.34 -0.26 6.79
CA LEU A 30 -7.42 -1.14 6.35
C LEU A 30 -8.68 -0.34 6.07
N LYS A 31 -8.96 0.65 6.89
CA LYS A 31 -10.11 1.51 6.68
C LYS A 31 -10.00 2.22 5.33
N TRP A 32 -8.81 2.72 5.01
CA TRP A 32 -8.58 3.39 3.72
C TRP A 32 -8.80 2.43 2.56
N VAL A 33 -8.38 1.17 2.72
CA VAL A 33 -8.61 0.17 1.68
C VAL A 33 -10.09 -0.02 1.42
N HIS A 34 -10.87 -0.15 2.49
CA HIS A 34 -12.31 -0.36 2.35
C HIS A 34 -13.03 0.87 1.83
N GLU A 35 -12.49 2.05 2.09
CA GLU A 35 -13.08 3.31 1.62
C GLU A 35 -12.64 3.66 0.20
N GLY A 36 -11.71 2.88 -0.36
CA GLY A 36 -11.23 3.17 -1.70
C GLY A 36 -10.32 4.37 -1.79
N ARG A 37 -9.63 4.70 -0.71
CA ARG A 37 -8.77 5.89 -0.68
C ARG A 37 -7.38 5.63 -1.22
N ILE A 38 -7.07 4.40 -1.58
CA ILE A 38 -5.77 4.04 -2.13
C ILE A 38 -5.96 3.64 -3.58
N GLN A 39 -5.33 4.36 -4.49
CA GLN A 39 -5.47 4.12 -5.92
C GLN A 39 -4.09 3.87 -6.55
N PRO A 40 -3.90 2.82 -7.33
CA PRO A 40 -4.88 1.77 -7.62
C PRO A 40 -5.19 0.93 -6.38
N GLN A 41 -6.36 0.31 -6.39
CA GLN A 41 -6.87 -0.36 -5.21
C GLN A 41 -6.00 -1.56 -4.84
N PRO A 42 -5.67 -1.73 -3.56
CA PRO A 42 -4.88 -2.88 -3.12
C PRO A 42 -5.61 -4.20 -3.34
N LYS A 43 -4.82 -5.24 -3.47
CA LYS A 43 -5.35 -6.60 -3.61
C LYS A 43 -4.98 -7.41 -2.39
N LYS A 44 -5.89 -8.25 -1.95
CA LYS A 44 -5.61 -9.17 -0.86
C LYS A 44 -5.07 -10.46 -1.44
N VAL A 45 -3.86 -10.81 -1.06
CA VAL A 45 -3.22 -12.04 -1.48
C VAL A 45 -2.96 -12.87 -0.24
N GLY A 46 -3.67 -13.99 -0.11
CA GLY A 46 -3.59 -14.75 1.10
C GLY A 46 -4.12 -13.96 2.28
N ARG A 47 -3.26 -13.71 3.24
CA ARG A 47 -3.64 -12.96 4.44
C ARG A 47 -3.12 -11.54 4.45
N ALA A 48 -2.45 -11.14 3.38
CA ALA A 48 -1.81 -9.82 3.34
C ALA A 48 -2.38 -8.98 2.22
N TRP A 49 -2.54 -7.70 2.50
CA TRP A 49 -2.90 -6.74 1.48
C TRP A 49 -1.65 -6.32 0.71
N GLN A 50 -1.75 -6.29 -0.60
CA GLN A 50 -0.66 -5.92 -1.47
C GLN A 50 -1.01 -4.63 -2.19
N VAL A 51 -0.09 -3.69 -2.18
CA VAL A 51 -0.29 -2.37 -2.77
C VAL A 51 0.80 -2.14 -3.80
N LYS A 52 0.45 -1.50 -4.90
CA LYS A 52 1.46 -1.11 -5.87
C LYS A 52 2.34 -0.01 -5.27
N PRO A 53 3.66 -0.06 -5.50
CA PRO A 53 4.54 0.99 -4.96
C PRO A 53 4.18 2.39 -5.45
N THR A 54 3.52 2.49 -6.60
CA THR A 54 3.12 3.77 -7.17
C THR A 54 1.75 4.23 -6.70
N ALA A 55 1.10 3.47 -5.83
CA ALA A 55 -0.22 3.83 -5.36
C ALA A 55 -0.19 5.16 -4.61
N GLU A 56 -1.27 5.90 -4.72
CA GLU A 56 -1.40 7.20 -4.09
C GLU A 56 -2.60 7.23 -3.17
N TYR A 57 -2.52 8.06 -2.17
CA TYR A 57 -3.62 8.28 -1.26
C TYR A 57 -4.56 9.33 -1.86
N VAL A 58 -5.82 8.97 -1.97
CA VAL A 58 -6.85 9.86 -2.52
C VAL A 58 -7.72 10.33 -1.38
N SER A 59 -7.70 11.63 -1.16
CA SER A 59 -8.58 12.22 -0.15
C SER A 59 -9.60 13.09 -0.87
N ASP A 60 -10.78 13.13 -0.34
CA ASP A 60 -11.83 13.97 -0.87
C ASP A 60 -11.66 15.41 -0.47
#